data_5c8089dfe898f63d7d8d4a91d1aeaefa
#
_entry.id   5c8089dfe898f63d7d8d4a91d1aeaefa
#
_cell.length_a   1.000
_cell.length_b   1.000
_cell.length_c   1.000
_cell.angle_alpha   90.00
_cell.angle_beta   90.00
_cell.angle_gamma   90.00
#
_symmetry.space_group_name_H-M   'P 1'
#
loop_
_entity.id
_entity.type
_entity.pdbx_description
1 polymer ?
#
loop_
_entity_poly.entity_id
_entity_poly.type
_entity_poly.pdbx_seq_one_letter_code
_entity_poly.pdbx_strand_id
1 'polypeptide(L)'
;MTTFKELGSSEPICRVLRGRGISEATPVQEQAIPVVRSGRDAVVQAQTGTGKTLAFLLPILEKIKPQAEVAQALIVTPTRELAVQIAKVAAVIGDAVGIRSLVLFGGQDIERQKQKLHRHPQLIIGTPGRLLDHLRRHTLDLSQVNKIVLDEADEMMRLGFIEDVEALLRTAAADRQLMLFSATMPDRIRALSVRYMTDPVQVEVRSEHVTLDAIEQVILDTTEEQKIDQLCACINQDNPYLAMVFCHTKQRVHMVTMALAARGYLVDELHGDLSQVQRALVLRRFRKAELQILCATDIAARGLDIEGVTHVFNYDIPHDAESYIHRIGRTGRAGQHGKAITFVNARQYDFLRRIESGIRSRIRKEHSERHRRHKEKQEKILQEIREKRQAKKKKNKPLSKYANRKGSSHRGRNDRSRRVRSGKRPGNRGGRR
;
A
#
# COMPACT_ATOMS: atom_id res chain seq x y z
N MET A 1 7.21 -19.52 20.28
CA MET A 1 6.34 -18.35 20.12
C MET A 1 6.14 -17.72 21.48
N THR A 2 6.36 -16.43 21.61
CA THR A 2 6.36 -15.70 22.89
C THR A 2 4.94 -15.31 23.27
N THR A 3 4.55 -15.54 24.51
CA THR A 3 3.24 -15.15 25.04
C THR A 3 3.25 -13.70 25.55
N PHE A 4 2.09 -13.04 25.57
CA PHE A 4 1.98 -11.69 26.13
C PHE A 4 2.31 -11.63 27.63
N LYS A 5 2.13 -12.73 28.36
CA LYS A 5 2.53 -12.87 29.76
C LYS A 5 4.04 -12.82 29.93
N GLU A 6 4.80 -13.50 29.06
CA GLU A 6 6.28 -13.46 29.02
C GLU A 6 6.78 -12.06 28.64
N LEU A 7 6.03 -11.31 27.82
CA LEU A 7 6.29 -9.92 27.51
C LEU A 7 5.90 -8.96 28.66
N GLY A 8 5.39 -9.50 29.76
CA GLY A 8 5.08 -8.77 30.98
C GLY A 8 3.68 -8.17 31.02
N SER A 9 2.76 -8.56 30.12
CA SER A 9 1.38 -8.08 30.20
C SER A 9 0.63 -8.66 31.39
N SER A 10 -0.18 -7.80 32.02
CA SER A 10 -0.97 -8.16 33.22
C SER A 10 -2.05 -9.21 32.90
N GLU A 11 -2.42 -9.99 33.90
CA GLU A 11 -3.40 -11.06 33.72
C GLU A 11 -4.78 -10.57 33.21
N PRO A 12 -5.33 -9.42 33.64
CA PRO A 12 -6.54 -8.86 33.04
C PRO A 12 -6.42 -8.65 31.52
N ILE A 13 -5.30 -8.10 31.06
CA ILE A 13 -5.03 -7.88 29.63
C ILE A 13 -4.89 -9.23 28.90
N CYS A 14 -4.09 -10.15 29.44
CA CYS A 14 -3.91 -11.48 28.85
C CYS A 14 -5.24 -12.23 28.71
N ARG A 15 -6.16 -12.09 29.67
CA ARG A 15 -7.50 -12.67 29.61
C ARG A 15 -8.34 -12.11 28.47
N VAL A 16 -8.30 -10.78 28.27
CA VAL A 16 -9.00 -10.12 27.16
C VAL A 16 -8.46 -10.59 25.82
N LEU A 17 -7.13 -10.69 25.67
CA LEU A 17 -6.49 -11.15 24.43
C LEU A 17 -6.86 -12.61 24.12
N ARG A 18 -6.77 -13.52 25.11
CA ARG A 18 -7.18 -14.93 24.95
C ARG A 18 -8.65 -15.07 24.54
N GLY A 19 -9.54 -14.27 25.14
CA GLY A 19 -10.96 -14.25 24.77
C GLY A 19 -11.23 -13.79 23.31
N ARG A 20 -10.22 -13.22 22.66
CA ARG A 20 -10.24 -12.84 21.25
C ARG A 20 -9.42 -13.75 20.33
N GLY A 21 -8.94 -14.89 20.87
CA GLY A 21 -8.09 -15.81 20.11
C GLY A 21 -6.66 -15.32 19.88
N ILE A 22 -6.22 -14.29 20.62
CA ILE A 22 -4.87 -13.73 20.52
C ILE A 22 -4.05 -14.25 21.69
N SER A 23 -3.29 -15.32 21.49
CA SER A 23 -2.48 -15.98 22.52
C SER A 23 -0.99 -15.70 22.40
N GLU A 24 -0.51 -15.49 21.20
CA GLU A 24 0.91 -15.36 20.85
C GLU A 24 1.21 -14.01 20.27
N ALA A 25 2.41 -13.51 20.57
CA ALA A 25 2.88 -12.23 20.06
C ALA A 25 3.42 -12.37 18.63
N THR A 26 3.16 -11.37 17.82
CA THR A 26 3.78 -11.25 16.50
C THR A 26 5.23 -10.76 16.64
N PRO A 27 6.09 -10.94 15.61
CA PRO A 27 7.49 -10.50 15.68
C PRO A 27 7.67 -9.01 16.03
N VAL A 28 6.76 -8.13 15.56
CA VAL A 28 6.82 -6.70 15.93
C VAL A 28 6.44 -6.47 17.39
N GLN A 29 5.51 -7.26 17.93
CA GLN A 29 5.11 -7.17 19.33
C GLN A 29 6.22 -7.70 20.25
N GLU A 30 6.85 -8.82 19.92
CA GLU A 30 8.00 -9.37 20.66
C GLU A 30 9.15 -8.37 20.81
N GLN A 31 9.47 -7.65 19.74
CA GLN A 31 10.57 -6.69 19.74
C GLN A 31 10.19 -5.33 20.32
N ALA A 32 9.00 -4.80 19.99
CA ALA A 32 8.63 -3.44 20.38
C ALA A 32 8.07 -3.34 21.81
N ILE A 33 7.30 -4.33 22.31
CA ILE A 33 6.70 -4.27 23.65
C ILE A 33 7.76 -4.06 24.75
N PRO A 34 8.88 -4.80 24.80
CA PRO A 34 9.91 -4.56 25.83
C PRO A 34 10.52 -3.16 25.77
N VAL A 35 10.76 -2.64 24.55
CA VAL A 35 11.29 -1.29 24.34
C VAL A 35 10.32 -0.21 24.85
N VAL A 36 9.04 -0.31 24.46
CA VAL A 36 8.02 0.64 24.92
C VAL A 36 7.84 0.56 26.43
N ARG A 37 7.88 -0.64 27.01
CA ARG A 37 7.80 -0.85 28.48
C ARG A 37 8.99 -0.24 29.24
N SER A 38 10.19 -0.23 28.67
CA SER A 38 11.36 0.37 29.31
C SER A 38 11.25 1.89 29.48
N GLY A 39 10.35 2.55 28.73
CA GLY A 39 10.17 4.00 28.75
C GLY A 39 11.09 4.74 27.78
N ARG A 40 11.92 4.04 26.99
CA ARG A 40 12.76 4.64 25.95
C ARG A 40 11.94 5.02 24.73
N ASP A 41 12.39 6.03 24.01
CA ASP A 41 11.88 6.35 22.69
C ASP A 41 12.09 5.18 21.72
N ALA A 42 11.15 4.99 20.81
CA ALA A 42 11.18 3.86 19.88
C ALA A 42 10.80 4.27 18.46
N VAL A 43 11.62 3.89 17.49
CA VAL A 43 11.30 3.95 16.08
C VAL A 43 11.05 2.52 15.60
N VAL A 44 9.81 2.22 15.27
CA VAL A 44 9.37 0.87 14.88
C VAL A 44 8.99 0.87 13.39
N GLN A 45 9.83 0.25 12.59
CA GLN A 45 9.57 0.07 11.17
C GLN A 45 8.95 -1.32 10.94
N ALA A 46 7.67 -1.34 10.61
CA ALA A 46 6.92 -2.56 10.33
C ALA A 46 5.71 -2.29 9.43
N GLN A 47 5.36 -3.22 8.57
CA GLN A 47 4.24 -3.11 7.64
C GLN A 47 2.87 -3.04 8.35
N THR A 48 1.84 -2.57 7.66
CA THR A 48 0.45 -2.64 8.14
C THR A 48 -0.01 -4.09 8.26
N GLY A 49 -0.82 -4.39 9.30
CA GLY A 49 -1.30 -5.75 9.53
C GLY A 49 -0.37 -6.65 10.36
N THR A 50 0.82 -6.19 10.75
CA THR A 50 1.78 -6.96 11.57
C THR A 50 1.46 -6.97 13.07
N GLY A 51 0.42 -6.23 13.51
CA GLY A 51 0.04 -6.16 14.92
C GLY A 51 0.61 -4.98 15.70
N LYS A 52 1.10 -3.91 15.02
CA LYS A 52 1.65 -2.69 15.64
C LYS A 52 0.77 -2.09 16.73
N THR A 53 -0.55 -2.12 16.55
CA THR A 53 -1.49 -1.52 17.49
C THR A 53 -1.34 -2.09 18.91
N LEU A 54 -1.24 -3.40 19.06
CA LEU A 54 -1.03 -4.03 20.38
C LEU A 54 0.39 -3.76 20.90
N ALA A 55 1.38 -3.64 20.02
CA ALA A 55 2.76 -3.39 20.40
C ALA A 55 2.94 -2.09 21.20
N PHE A 56 2.16 -1.04 20.89
CA PHE A 56 2.18 0.20 21.66
C PHE A 56 1.05 0.29 22.70
N LEU A 57 -0.16 -0.21 22.41
CA LEU A 57 -1.29 -0.06 23.32
C LEU A 57 -1.09 -0.81 24.65
N LEU A 58 -0.59 -2.06 24.62
CA LEU A 58 -0.47 -2.87 25.81
C LEU A 58 0.43 -2.22 26.87
N PRO A 59 1.69 -1.85 26.55
CA PRO A 59 2.56 -1.24 27.54
C PRO A 59 2.11 0.18 27.96
N ILE A 60 1.43 0.92 27.08
CA ILE A 60 0.88 2.24 27.43
C ILE A 60 -0.25 2.07 28.45
N LEU A 61 -1.24 1.22 28.18
CA LEU A 61 -2.39 1.03 29.05
C LEU A 61 -2.02 0.51 30.45
N GLU A 62 -0.91 -0.22 30.58
CA GLU A 62 -0.41 -0.70 31.86
C GLU A 62 0.33 0.38 32.65
N LYS A 63 0.83 1.42 32.01
CA LYS A 63 1.55 2.53 32.65
C LYS A 63 0.69 3.74 32.96
N ILE A 64 -0.48 3.85 32.39
CA ILE A 64 -1.46 4.89 32.67
C ILE A 64 -2.09 4.67 34.04
N LYS A 65 -2.25 5.75 34.82
CA LYS A 65 -2.95 5.74 36.11
C LYS A 65 -4.45 5.94 35.91
N PRO A 66 -5.30 4.95 36.20
CA PRO A 66 -6.76 5.04 35.94
C PRO A 66 -7.45 6.18 36.71
N GLN A 67 -6.94 6.50 37.89
CA GLN A 67 -7.54 7.49 38.79
C GLN A 67 -7.18 8.95 38.41
N ALA A 68 -6.22 9.13 37.49
CA ALA A 68 -5.85 10.49 37.09
C ALA A 68 -6.95 11.11 36.18
N GLU A 69 -7.31 12.34 36.48
CA GLU A 69 -8.30 13.11 35.74
C GLU A 69 -7.67 13.97 34.63
N VAL A 70 -6.61 13.47 34.02
CA VAL A 70 -5.86 14.14 32.95
C VAL A 70 -5.50 13.16 31.85
N ALA A 71 -5.34 13.69 30.63
CA ALA A 71 -4.76 12.90 29.55
C ALA A 71 -3.29 12.59 29.81
N GLN A 72 -2.90 11.32 29.76
CA GLN A 72 -1.54 10.84 30.01
C GLN A 72 -0.87 10.27 28.75
N ALA A 73 -1.69 9.82 27.78
CA ALA A 73 -1.18 9.30 26.52
C ALA A 73 -1.96 9.86 25.33
N LEU A 74 -1.23 10.07 24.24
CA LEU A 74 -1.76 10.53 22.96
C LEU A 74 -1.35 9.57 21.84
N ILE A 75 -2.30 9.15 21.02
CA ILE A 75 -2.03 8.41 19.79
C ILE A 75 -2.50 9.26 18.62
N VAL A 76 -1.57 9.62 17.74
CA VAL A 76 -1.81 10.42 16.54
C VAL A 76 -1.83 9.50 15.34
N THR A 77 -2.87 9.61 14.51
CA THR A 77 -3.05 8.78 13.31
C THR A 77 -3.43 9.63 12.10
N PRO A 78 -3.06 9.25 10.86
CA PRO A 78 -3.36 10.04 9.67
C PRO A 78 -4.85 10.08 9.32
N THR A 79 -5.60 9.02 9.64
CA THR A 79 -6.97 8.84 9.18
C THR A 79 -7.94 8.63 10.33
N ARG A 80 -9.19 9.04 10.10
CA ARG A 80 -10.30 8.87 11.06
C ARG A 80 -10.61 7.39 11.30
N GLU A 81 -10.55 6.62 10.25
CA GLU A 81 -10.83 5.19 10.26
C GLU A 81 -9.84 4.44 11.15
N LEU A 82 -8.54 4.74 11.02
CA LEU A 82 -7.50 4.17 11.87
C LEU A 82 -7.66 4.63 13.33
N ALA A 83 -7.96 5.91 13.57
CA ALA A 83 -8.25 6.40 14.91
C ALA A 83 -9.41 5.65 15.58
N VAL A 84 -10.51 5.41 14.87
CA VAL A 84 -11.67 4.65 15.36
C VAL A 84 -11.33 3.19 15.59
N GLN A 85 -10.52 2.59 14.74
CA GLN A 85 -10.06 1.20 14.87
C GLN A 85 -9.20 1.02 16.12
N ILE A 86 -8.20 1.88 16.31
CA ILE A 86 -7.35 1.87 17.52
C ILE A 86 -8.21 2.11 18.76
N ALA A 87 -9.16 3.07 18.72
CA ALA A 87 -10.02 3.38 19.84
C ALA A 87 -10.92 2.19 20.26
N LYS A 88 -11.39 1.37 19.32
CA LYS A 88 -12.15 0.16 19.62
C LYS A 88 -11.29 -0.88 20.36
N VAL A 89 -10.06 -1.06 19.93
CA VAL A 89 -9.12 -1.97 20.60
C VAL A 89 -8.77 -1.43 21.98
N ALA A 90 -8.44 -0.13 22.06
CA ALA A 90 -8.11 0.55 23.31
C ALA A 90 -9.25 0.53 24.33
N ALA A 91 -10.51 0.68 23.90
CA ALA A 91 -11.66 0.59 24.80
C ALA A 91 -11.79 -0.78 25.44
N VAL A 92 -11.72 -1.86 24.64
CA VAL A 92 -11.88 -3.23 25.14
C VAL A 92 -10.77 -3.63 26.14
N ILE A 93 -9.51 -3.23 25.83
CA ILE A 93 -8.37 -3.55 26.71
C ILE A 93 -8.38 -2.58 27.91
N GLY A 94 -8.70 -1.30 27.66
CA GLY A 94 -8.75 -0.26 28.67
C GLY A 94 -9.80 -0.55 29.76
N ASP A 95 -10.98 -1.06 29.38
CA ASP A 95 -12.03 -1.45 30.31
C ASP A 95 -11.53 -2.49 31.34
N ALA A 96 -10.67 -3.41 30.92
CA ALA A 96 -10.11 -4.45 31.83
C ALA A 96 -9.11 -3.88 32.85
N VAL A 97 -8.58 -2.69 32.64
CA VAL A 97 -7.61 -2.01 33.50
C VAL A 97 -8.11 -0.65 34.01
N GLY A 98 -9.38 -0.31 33.77
CA GLY A 98 -10.03 0.90 34.24
C GLY A 98 -9.63 2.18 33.52
N ILE A 99 -9.11 2.11 32.28
CA ILE A 99 -8.66 3.26 31.49
C ILE A 99 -9.76 3.71 30.54
N ARG A 100 -10.06 5.01 30.57
CA ARG A 100 -10.98 5.65 29.63
C ARG A 100 -10.21 6.20 28.42
N SER A 101 -10.65 5.84 27.23
CA SER A 101 -10.12 6.38 25.97
C SER A 101 -11.15 7.25 25.25
N LEU A 102 -10.68 8.26 24.52
CA LEU A 102 -11.52 9.12 23.69
C LEU A 102 -10.88 9.29 22.31
N VAL A 103 -11.72 9.16 21.28
CA VAL A 103 -11.29 9.40 19.88
C VAL A 103 -11.75 10.78 19.41
N LEU A 104 -10.81 11.56 18.82
CA LEU A 104 -11.00 12.92 18.32
C LEU A 104 -10.63 13.00 16.85
N PHE A 105 -11.60 13.23 15.96
CA PHE A 105 -11.35 13.40 14.52
C PHE A 105 -12.35 14.36 13.89
N GLY A 106 -12.00 14.91 12.73
CA GLY A 106 -12.82 15.90 12.02
C GLY A 106 -14.09 15.30 11.41
N GLY A 107 -15.10 16.16 11.14
CA GLY A 107 -16.38 15.74 10.57
C GLY A 107 -17.42 15.26 11.59
N GLN A 108 -17.10 15.34 12.87
CA GLN A 108 -18.04 15.20 13.97
C GLN A 108 -18.26 16.54 14.66
N ASP A 109 -19.40 16.66 15.35
CA ASP A 109 -19.72 17.81 16.17
C ASP A 109 -18.65 17.99 17.28
N ILE A 110 -18.05 19.16 17.31
CA ILE A 110 -16.97 19.49 18.23
C ILE A 110 -17.49 19.67 19.67
N GLU A 111 -18.69 20.18 19.86
CA GLU A 111 -19.28 20.34 21.19
C GLU A 111 -19.56 19.00 21.86
N ARG A 112 -19.98 18.00 21.10
CA ARG A 112 -20.11 16.62 21.60
C ARG A 112 -18.77 16.03 22.00
N GLN A 113 -17.70 16.33 21.26
CA GLN A 113 -16.34 15.87 21.64
C GLN A 113 -15.87 16.60 22.90
N LYS A 114 -16.13 17.90 23.03
CA LYS A 114 -15.85 18.70 24.23
C LYS A 114 -16.55 18.11 25.47
N GLN A 115 -17.86 17.79 25.38
CA GLN A 115 -18.60 17.15 26.48
C GLN A 115 -17.96 15.80 26.92
N LYS A 116 -17.42 15.03 25.97
CA LYS A 116 -16.73 13.78 26.28
C LYS A 116 -15.36 14.01 26.93
N LEU A 117 -14.65 15.09 26.57
CA LEU A 117 -13.39 15.48 27.21
C LEU A 117 -13.56 15.84 28.69
N HIS A 118 -14.71 16.39 29.10
CA HIS A 118 -15.06 16.64 30.50
C HIS A 118 -15.17 15.35 31.37
N ARG A 119 -15.16 14.16 30.75
CA ARG A 119 -15.07 12.89 31.48
C ARG A 119 -13.64 12.48 31.80
N HIS A 120 -12.67 13.34 31.55
CA HIS A 120 -11.24 13.17 31.82
C HIS A 120 -10.70 11.83 31.32
N PRO A 121 -10.72 11.58 29.97
CA PRO A 121 -10.11 10.37 29.41
C PRO A 121 -8.59 10.41 29.58
N GLN A 122 -8.00 9.29 30.01
CA GLN A 122 -6.55 9.17 30.21
C GLN A 122 -5.81 8.94 28.90
N LEU A 123 -6.48 8.34 27.89
CA LEU A 123 -5.92 8.07 26.56
C LEU A 123 -6.71 8.84 25.50
N ILE A 124 -6.01 9.70 24.78
CA ILE A 124 -6.53 10.42 23.61
C ILE A 124 -6.01 9.77 22.34
N ILE A 125 -6.90 9.55 21.38
CA ILE A 125 -6.56 9.02 20.06
C ILE A 125 -7.15 9.99 19.03
N GLY A 126 -6.37 10.43 18.02
CA GLY A 126 -6.97 11.39 17.10
C GLY A 126 -6.17 11.67 15.83
N THR A 127 -6.79 12.45 14.95
CA THR A 127 -6.14 12.99 13.76
C THR A 127 -5.55 14.37 14.03
N PRO A 128 -4.40 14.74 13.42
CA PRO A 128 -3.66 15.95 13.77
C PRO A 128 -4.51 17.21 13.79
N GLY A 129 -5.20 17.52 12.70
CA GLY A 129 -5.98 18.77 12.59
C GLY A 129 -7.10 18.92 13.64
N ARG A 130 -7.80 17.84 14.06
CA ARG A 130 -8.82 17.91 15.11
C ARG A 130 -8.22 18.04 16.51
N LEU A 131 -7.08 17.41 16.77
CA LEU A 131 -6.35 17.58 18.01
C LEU A 131 -5.90 19.04 18.18
N LEU A 132 -5.33 19.65 17.13
CA LEU A 132 -4.97 21.06 17.12
C LEU A 132 -6.18 22.00 17.27
N ASP A 133 -7.34 21.68 16.67
CA ASP A 133 -8.55 22.46 16.83
C ASP A 133 -9.02 22.49 18.30
N HIS A 134 -8.96 21.35 19.01
CA HIS A 134 -9.26 21.29 20.45
C HIS A 134 -8.22 22.03 21.31
N LEU A 135 -6.93 21.98 20.96
CA LEU A 135 -5.87 22.75 21.64
C LEU A 135 -6.08 24.26 21.47
N ARG A 136 -6.34 24.74 20.25
CA ARG A 136 -6.62 26.16 19.96
C ARG A 136 -7.85 26.68 20.70
N ARG A 137 -8.84 25.81 20.96
CA ARG A 137 -10.05 26.11 21.73
C ARG A 137 -9.88 25.93 23.24
N HIS A 138 -8.69 25.55 23.70
CA HIS A 138 -8.43 25.26 25.12
C HIS A 138 -9.39 24.21 25.73
N THR A 139 -9.87 23.27 24.89
CA THR A 139 -10.75 22.17 25.32
C THR A 139 -9.99 20.86 25.52
N LEU A 140 -8.75 20.80 25.12
CA LEU A 140 -7.79 19.70 25.33
C LEU A 140 -6.51 20.29 25.91
N ASP A 141 -5.98 19.68 26.96
CA ASP A 141 -4.66 19.95 27.53
C ASP A 141 -3.77 18.72 27.36
N LEU A 142 -2.59 18.89 26.78
CA LEU A 142 -1.57 17.86 26.57
C LEU A 142 -0.36 18.03 27.48
N SER A 143 -0.34 19.01 28.38
CA SER A 143 0.81 19.32 29.25
C SER A 143 1.24 18.14 30.15
N GLN A 144 0.31 17.25 30.49
CA GLN A 144 0.56 16.05 31.29
C GLN A 144 0.72 14.76 30.43
N VAL A 145 0.66 14.90 29.10
CA VAL A 145 0.84 13.76 28.19
C VAL A 145 2.32 13.42 28.08
N ASN A 146 2.71 12.32 28.69
CA ASN A 146 4.08 11.83 28.71
C ASN A 146 4.31 10.56 27.88
N LYS A 147 3.31 10.10 27.12
CA LYS A 147 3.41 9.00 26.16
C LYS A 147 2.75 9.40 24.86
N ILE A 148 3.50 9.45 23.79
CA ILE A 148 2.99 9.83 22.47
C ILE A 148 3.33 8.75 21.45
N VAL A 149 2.34 8.33 20.68
CA VAL A 149 2.48 7.45 19.53
C VAL A 149 2.15 8.22 18.27
N LEU A 150 3.02 8.13 17.29
CA LEU A 150 2.77 8.52 15.90
C LEU A 150 2.62 7.24 15.09
N ASP A 151 1.39 6.86 14.75
CA ASP A 151 1.13 5.65 13.96
C ASP A 151 0.89 6.00 12.49
N GLU A 152 1.45 5.22 11.57
CA GLU A 152 1.53 5.50 10.13
C GLU A 152 2.14 6.89 9.85
N ALA A 153 3.33 7.14 10.41
CA ALA A 153 4.00 8.45 10.30
C ALA A 153 4.34 8.82 8.85
N ASP A 154 4.72 7.87 8.01
CA ASP A 154 4.93 8.04 6.57
C ASP A 154 3.66 8.54 5.87
N GLU A 155 2.50 8.04 6.26
CA GLU A 155 1.24 8.50 5.72
C GLU A 155 0.88 9.90 6.21
N MET A 156 1.14 10.22 7.49
CA MET A 156 0.98 11.61 7.98
C MET A 156 1.83 12.58 7.18
N MET A 157 3.06 12.18 6.83
CA MET A 157 3.93 12.98 5.96
C MET A 157 3.34 13.18 4.56
N ARG A 158 2.82 12.12 3.93
CA ARG A 158 2.23 12.19 2.58
C ARG A 158 0.97 13.06 2.54
N LEU A 159 0.22 13.09 3.62
CA LEU A 159 -0.98 13.92 3.77
C LEU A 159 -0.66 15.36 4.19
N GLY A 160 0.62 15.70 4.42
CA GLY A 160 1.07 17.04 4.78
C GLY A 160 0.84 17.40 6.25
N PHE A 161 0.69 16.41 7.15
CA PHE A 161 0.41 16.64 8.58
C PHE A 161 1.66 16.76 9.46
N ILE A 162 2.87 16.77 8.90
CA ILE A 162 4.10 16.82 9.71
C ILE A 162 4.16 18.08 10.57
N GLU A 163 3.81 19.24 10.02
CA GLU A 163 3.79 20.51 10.75
C GLU A 163 2.76 20.50 11.88
N ASP A 164 1.60 19.90 11.64
CA ASP A 164 0.56 19.69 12.65
C ASP A 164 1.06 18.76 13.77
N VAL A 165 1.74 17.67 13.43
CA VAL A 165 2.35 16.74 14.37
C VAL A 165 3.41 17.44 15.22
N GLU A 166 4.30 18.22 14.61
CA GLU A 166 5.29 19.01 15.35
C GLU A 166 4.65 20.03 16.31
N ALA A 167 3.53 20.66 15.89
CA ALA A 167 2.78 21.56 16.75
C ALA A 167 2.20 20.83 17.98
N LEU A 168 1.67 19.60 17.80
CA LEU A 168 1.21 18.75 18.91
C LEU A 168 2.35 18.37 19.86
N LEU A 169 3.51 17.96 19.31
CA LEU A 169 4.66 17.57 20.11
C LEU A 169 5.18 18.72 20.99
N ARG A 170 5.08 19.98 20.53
CA ARG A 170 5.50 21.15 21.31
C ARG A 170 4.61 21.46 22.52
N THR A 171 3.36 20.97 22.55
CA THR A 171 2.42 21.20 23.64
C THR A 171 2.40 20.10 24.70
N ALA A 172 3.05 18.97 24.44
CA ALA A 172 3.14 17.85 25.36
C ALA A 172 4.28 18.01 26.38
N ALA A 173 4.29 17.16 27.42
CA ALA A 173 5.34 17.15 28.42
C ALA A 173 6.75 17.05 27.81
N ALA A 174 7.72 17.72 28.42
CA ALA A 174 9.10 17.74 27.93
C ALA A 174 9.81 16.38 28.11
N ASP A 175 9.49 15.66 29.17
CA ASP A 175 10.03 14.34 29.55
C ASP A 175 9.21 13.16 28.97
N ARG A 176 8.50 13.40 27.86
CA ARG A 176 7.67 12.38 27.22
C ARG A 176 8.49 11.28 26.59
N GLN A 177 7.90 10.10 26.53
CA GLN A 177 8.30 8.99 25.66
C GLN A 177 7.61 9.15 24.30
N LEU A 178 8.38 9.19 23.21
CA LEU A 178 7.88 9.27 21.85
C LEU A 178 8.08 7.93 21.12
N MET A 179 7.03 7.42 20.56
CA MET A 179 7.01 6.15 19.80
C MET A 179 6.54 6.42 18.36
N LEU A 180 7.39 6.16 17.39
CA LEU A 180 7.12 6.35 15.98
C LEU A 180 6.97 5.00 15.31
N PHE A 181 5.78 4.75 14.76
CA PHE A 181 5.44 3.55 13.99
C PHE A 181 5.21 3.93 12.52
N SER A 182 5.92 3.26 11.62
CA SER A 182 5.87 3.56 10.19
C SER A 182 6.14 2.30 9.37
N ALA A 183 5.61 2.22 8.17
CA ALA A 183 5.98 1.16 7.22
C ALA A 183 7.29 1.52 6.50
N THR A 184 7.51 2.81 6.24
CA THR A 184 8.70 3.33 5.57
C THR A 184 9.36 4.44 6.39
N MET A 185 10.65 4.68 6.14
CA MET A 185 11.43 5.70 6.87
C MET A 185 12.05 6.72 5.90
N PRO A 186 11.23 7.55 5.22
CA PRO A 186 11.75 8.63 4.39
C PRO A 186 12.48 9.69 5.21
N ASP A 187 13.34 10.48 4.57
CA ASP A 187 14.24 11.43 5.24
C ASP A 187 13.54 12.41 6.17
N ARG A 188 12.33 12.88 5.82
CA ARG A 188 11.54 13.77 6.69
C ARG A 188 11.10 13.10 7.99
N ILE A 189 10.78 11.81 7.97
CA ILE A 189 10.44 11.04 9.17
C ILE A 189 11.68 10.77 10.01
N ARG A 190 12.82 10.48 9.38
CA ARG A 190 14.13 10.40 10.06
C ARG A 190 14.48 11.73 10.73
N ALA A 191 14.30 12.85 10.04
CA ALA A 191 14.53 14.19 10.61
C ALA A 191 13.63 14.47 11.82
N LEU A 192 12.35 14.06 11.78
CA LEU A 192 11.43 14.18 12.91
C LEU A 192 11.92 13.35 14.11
N SER A 193 12.36 12.11 13.90
CA SER A 193 12.91 11.28 15.00
C SER A 193 14.18 11.90 15.59
N VAL A 194 15.11 12.39 14.79
CA VAL A 194 16.33 13.05 15.28
C VAL A 194 16.02 14.32 16.08
N ARG A 195 14.99 15.07 15.68
CA ARG A 195 14.64 16.35 16.32
C ARG A 195 13.88 16.21 17.63
N TYR A 196 13.01 15.20 17.74
CA TYR A 196 12.05 15.11 18.85
C TYR A 196 12.24 13.90 19.75
N MET A 197 13.14 12.97 19.43
CA MET A 197 13.40 11.76 20.20
C MET A 197 14.79 11.81 20.86
N THR A 198 14.91 11.15 22.00
CA THR A 198 16.16 11.03 22.75
C THR A 198 16.65 9.60 22.71
N ASP A 199 17.78 9.35 22.05
CA ASP A 199 18.40 8.01 21.88
C ASP A 199 17.36 6.90 21.57
N PRO A 200 16.60 7.01 20.45
CA PRO A 200 15.52 6.08 20.18
C PRO A 200 16.04 4.68 19.83
N VAL A 201 15.40 3.66 20.37
CA VAL A 201 15.65 2.28 19.97
C VAL A 201 15.03 2.04 18.58
N GLN A 202 15.85 1.57 17.64
CA GLN A 202 15.40 1.17 16.32
C GLN A 202 14.92 -0.29 16.36
N VAL A 203 13.66 -0.51 16.01
CA VAL A 203 13.07 -1.83 15.84
C VAL A 203 12.69 -1.96 14.37
N GLU A 204 13.43 -2.74 13.63
CA GLU A 204 13.14 -3.03 12.22
C GLU A 204 12.67 -4.48 12.09
N VAL A 205 11.36 -4.65 11.89
CA VAL A 205 10.80 -5.96 11.59
C VAL A 205 10.64 -6.07 10.08
N ARG A 206 11.62 -6.68 9.47
CA ARG A 206 11.49 -7.09 8.07
C ARG A 206 10.49 -8.23 8.03
N SER A 207 9.31 -7.97 7.54
CA SER A 207 8.48 -9.07 7.10
C SER A 207 9.24 -9.70 5.93
N GLU A 208 9.83 -10.86 6.15
CA GLU A 208 10.14 -11.74 5.04
C GLU A 208 8.88 -11.75 4.18
N HIS A 209 8.99 -11.65 2.90
CA HIS A 209 8.00 -11.45 1.83
C HIS A 209 6.58 -12.07 2.01
N VAL A 210 6.17 -12.42 3.22
CA VAL A 210 5.00 -13.22 3.58
C VAL A 210 3.69 -12.60 3.07
N THR A 211 3.59 -11.27 2.99
CA THR A 211 2.38 -10.64 2.47
C THR A 211 2.32 -10.57 0.95
N LEU A 212 3.45 -10.52 0.26
CA LEU A 212 3.46 -10.49 -1.21
C LEU A 212 3.37 -11.90 -1.80
N ASP A 213 3.95 -12.91 -1.14
CA ASP A 213 3.92 -14.32 -1.59
C ASP A 213 2.53 -14.95 -1.43
N ALA A 214 1.73 -14.47 -0.46
CA ALA A 214 0.34 -14.89 -0.30
C ALA A 214 -0.63 -14.23 -1.30
N ILE A 215 -0.16 -13.25 -2.10
CA ILE A 215 -0.99 -12.52 -3.04
C ILE A 215 -0.56 -12.85 -4.48
N GLU A 216 -1.44 -13.50 -5.22
CA GLU A 216 -1.25 -13.65 -6.67
C GLU A 216 -1.32 -12.27 -7.33
N GLN A 217 -0.21 -11.84 -7.94
CA GLN A 217 -0.11 -10.52 -8.56
C GLN A 217 -0.11 -10.66 -10.09
N VAL A 218 -1.02 -9.94 -10.74
CA VAL A 218 -1.23 -10.02 -12.19
C VAL A 218 -1.28 -8.63 -12.81
N ILE A 219 -0.57 -8.44 -13.91
CA ILE A 219 -0.69 -7.28 -14.79
C ILE A 219 -1.57 -7.63 -15.97
N LEU A 220 -2.58 -6.82 -16.24
CA LEU A 220 -3.44 -6.91 -17.39
C LEU A 220 -3.21 -5.71 -18.33
N ASP A 221 -2.68 -5.99 -19.53
CA ASP A 221 -2.52 -4.97 -20.56
C ASP A 221 -3.89 -4.51 -21.07
N THR A 222 -4.11 -3.19 -21.12
CA THR A 222 -5.41 -2.62 -21.47
C THR A 222 -5.31 -1.29 -22.22
N THR A 223 -6.44 -0.80 -22.71
CA THR A 223 -6.64 0.60 -23.11
C THR A 223 -7.69 1.24 -22.21
N GLU A 224 -7.77 2.57 -22.18
CA GLU A 224 -8.75 3.26 -21.33
C GLU A 224 -10.20 2.85 -21.65
N GLU A 225 -10.50 2.63 -22.94
CA GLU A 225 -11.83 2.24 -23.42
C GLU A 225 -12.21 0.80 -23.00
N GLN A 226 -11.21 -0.07 -22.82
CA GLN A 226 -11.42 -1.49 -22.51
C GLN A 226 -11.41 -1.79 -21.01
N LYS A 227 -10.90 -0.88 -20.16
CA LYS A 227 -10.69 -1.12 -18.74
C LYS A 227 -11.94 -1.60 -18.01
N ILE A 228 -13.08 -0.97 -18.25
CA ILE A 228 -14.31 -1.33 -17.53
C ILE A 228 -14.83 -2.72 -17.93
N ASP A 229 -14.76 -3.05 -19.21
CA ASP A 229 -15.20 -4.37 -19.69
C ASP A 229 -14.26 -5.48 -19.23
N GLN A 230 -12.95 -5.20 -19.18
CA GLN A 230 -11.97 -6.14 -18.64
C GLN A 230 -12.12 -6.31 -17.13
N LEU A 231 -12.41 -5.23 -16.38
CA LEU A 231 -12.72 -5.31 -14.95
C LEU A 231 -13.93 -6.22 -14.71
N CYS A 232 -15.00 -6.03 -15.47
CA CYS A 232 -16.19 -6.89 -15.39
C CYS A 232 -15.88 -8.36 -15.75
N ALA A 233 -15.05 -8.59 -16.77
CA ALA A 233 -14.61 -9.94 -17.14
C ALA A 233 -13.83 -10.62 -16.01
N CYS A 234 -12.89 -9.91 -15.37
CA CYS A 234 -12.15 -10.43 -14.22
C CYS A 234 -13.07 -10.72 -13.03
N ILE A 235 -14.00 -9.81 -12.71
CA ILE A 235 -14.95 -10.01 -11.60
C ILE A 235 -15.82 -11.26 -11.87
N ASN A 236 -16.32 -11.42 -13.09
CA ASN A 236 -17.17 -12.58 -13.44
C ASN A 236 -16.39 -13.89 -13.47
N GLN A 237 -15.13 -13.86 -13.91
CA GLN A 237 -14.27 -15.04 -13.96
C GLN A 237 -13.86 -15.52 -12.57
N ASP A 238 -13.39 -14.58 -11.71
CA ASP A 238 -12.84 -14.91 -10.40
C ASP A 238 -13.90 -14.98 -9.31
N ASN A 239 -15.08 -14.39 -9.52
CA ASN A 239 -16.20 -14.30 -8.59
C ASN A 239 -15.77 -13.97 -7.14
N PRO A 240 -15.16 -12.79 -6.90
CA PRO A 240 -14.61 -12.44 -5.60
C PRO A 240 -15.68 -12.42 -4.51
N TYR A 241 -15.31 -12.90 -3.29
CA TYR A 241 -16.21 -12.75 -2.14
C TYR A 241 -16.37 -11.27 -1.79
N LEU A 242 -15.26 -10.55 -1.58
CA LEU A 242 -15.20 -9.10 -1.48
C LEU A 242 -14.06 -8.59 -2.37
N ALA A 243 -14.30 -7.51 -3.08
CA ALA A 243 -13.30 -6.88 -3.95
C ALA A 243 -13.16 -5.38 -3.67
N MET A 244 -11.92 -4.88 -3.71
CA MET A 244 -11.64 -3.44 -3.71
C MET A 244 -11.11 -3.00 -5.06
N VAL A 245 -11.68 -1.92 -5.60
CA VAL A 245 -11.27 -1.30 -6.87
C VAL A 245 -10.65 0.05 -6.58
N PHE A 246 -9.37 0.22 -6.88
CA PHE A 246 -8.63 1.44 -6.61
C PHE A 246 -8.57 2.35 -7.83
N CYS A 247 -8.98 3.61 -7.64
CA CYS A 247 -8.90 4.67 -8.63
C CYS A 247 -8.16 5.89 -8.08
N HIS A 248 -7.50 6.67 -8.94
CA HIS A 248 -6.72 7.83 -8.52
C HIS A 248 -7.58 8.99 -8.00
N THR A 249 -8.73 9.24 -8.59
CA THR A 249 -9.57 10.41 -8.28
C THR A 249 -10.99 10.01 -7.88
N LYS A 250 -11.65 10.85 -7.09
CA LYS A 250 -13.06 10.68 -6.71
C LYS A 250 -14.01 10.61 -7.91
N GLN A 251 -13.74 11.40 -8.95
CA GLN A 251 -14.53 11.38 -10.20
C GLN A 251 -14.40 10.03 -10.90
N ARG A 252 -13.19 9.46 -10.91
CA ARG A 252 -12.93 8.15 -11.48
C ARG A 252 -13.62 7.04 -10.67
N VAL A 253 -13.57 7.14 -9.33
CA VAL A 253 -14.31 6.24 -8.43
C VAL A 253 -15.79 6.26 -8.77
N HIS A 254 -16.40 7.44 -8.84
CA HIS A 254 -17.82 7.60 -9.16
C HIS A 254 -18.16 7.00 -10.54
N MET A 255 -17.38 7.32 -11.57
CA MET A 255 -17.58 6.78 -12.92
C MET A 255 -17.53 5.24 -12.95
N VAL A 256 -16.56 4.62 -12.29
CA VAL A 256 -16.41 3.17 -12.24
C VAL A 256 -17.56 2.55 -11.44
N THR A 257 -17.93 3.13 -10.32
CA THR A 257 -19.06 2.68 -9.50
C THR A 257 -20.35 2.69 -10.30
N MET A 258 -20.67 3.79 -10.98
CA MET A 258 -21.88 3.90 -11.81
C MET A 258 -21.88 2.89 -12.96
N ALA A 259 -20.71 2.68 -13.59
CA ALA A 259 -20.59 1.72 -14.68
C ALA A 259 -20.78 0.27 -14.23
N LEU A 260 -20.33 -0.08 -13.04
CA LEU A 260 -20.53 -1.40 -12.42
C LEU A 260 -21.98 -1.55 -11.93
N ALA A 261 -22.56 -0.54 -11.26
CA ALA A 261 -23.95 -0.57 -10.81
C ALA A 261 -24.93 -0.74 -11.97
N ALA A 262 -24.71 -0.04 -13.10
CA ALA A 262 -25.51 -0.18 -14.31
C ALA A 262 -25.46 -1.60 -14.91
N ARG A 263 -24.43 -2.40 -14.57
CA ARG A 263 -24.28 -3.80 -14.98
C ARG A 263 -24.79 -4.79 -13.92
N GLY A 264 -25.42 -4.29 -12.83
CA GLY A 264 -26.04 -5.11 -11.80
C GLY A 264 -25.13 -5.59 -10.69
N TYR A 265 -23.87 -5.08 -10.57
CA TYR A 265 -23.01 -5.44 -9.47
C TYR A 265 -23.41 -4.76 -8.16
N LEU A 266 -23.24 -5.45 -7.04
CA LEU A 266 -23.42 -4.89 -5.69
C LEU A 266 -22.18 -4.06 -5.32
N VAL A 267 -22.18 -2.79 -5.70
CA VAL A 267 -21.05 -1.86 -5.60
C VAL A 267 -21.44 -0.57 -4.90
N ASP A 268 -20.48 0.02 -4.21
CA ASP A 268 -20.59 1.37 -3.66
C ASP A 268 -19.23 2.07 -3.70
N GLU A 269 -19.19 3.38 -3.44
CA GLU A 269 -18.00 4.21 -3.53
C GLU A 269 -17.49 4.69 -2.17
N LEU A 270 -16.16 4.92 -2.08
CA LEU A 270 -15.52 5.45 -0.89
C LEU A 270 -14.47 6.50 -1.26
N HIS A 271 -14.75 7.77 -0.98
CA HIS A 271 -13.86 8.89 -1.27
C HIS A 271 -14.08 10.06 -0.30
N GLY A 272 -13.25 11.10 -0.43
CA GLY A 272 -13.21 12.21 0.53
C GLY A 272 -14.48 13.07 0.62
N ASP A 273 -15.32 13.09 -0.41
CA ASP A 273 -16.54 13.91 -0.43
C ASP A 273 -17.71 13.28 0.32
N LEU A 274 -17.63 11.98 0.65
CA LEU A 274 -18.68 11.34 1.44
C LEU A 274 -18.70 11.89 2.87
N SER A 275 -19.90 12.18 3.37
CA SER A 275 -20.09 12.49 4.78
C SER A 275 -19.69 11.31 5.67
N GLN A 276 -19.39 11.56 6.94
CA GLN A 276 -19.01 10.50 7.89
C GLN A 276 -20.10 9.44 8.05
N VAL A 277 -21.36 9.84 7.99
CA VAL A 277 -22.50 8.92 8.08
C VAL A 277 -22.54 7.98 6.86
N GLN A 278 -22.37 8.55 5.67
CA GLN A 278 -22.31 7.77 4.42
C GLN A 278 -21.12 6.81 4.43
N ARG A 279 -19.91 7.28 4.78
CA ARG A 279 -18.71 6.43 4.87
C ARG A 279 -18.93 5.28 5.84
N ALA A 280 -19.45 5.55 7.03
CA ALA A 280 -19.73 4.51 8.04
C ALA A 280 -20.76 3.51 7.54
N LEU A 281 -21.79 3.95 6.81
CA LEU A 281 -22.80 3.09 6.22
C LEU A 281 -22.22 2.17 5.14
N VAL A 282 -21.48 2.73 4.18
CA VAL A 282 -20.83 1.98 3.10
C VAL A 282 -19.88 0.92 3.67
N LEU A 283 -18.99 1.32 4.62
CA LEU A 283 -18.06 0.40 5.26
C LEU A 283 -18.76 -0.70 6.06
N ARG A 284 -19.88 -0.39 6.71
CA ARG A 284 -20.70 -1.39 7.41
C ARG A 284 -21.29 -2.40 6.45
N ARG A 285 -21.90 -1.93 5.34
CA ARG A 285 -22.48 -2.78 4.29
C ARG A 285 -21.42 -3.67 3.66
N PHE A 286 -20.24 -3.12 3.35
CA PHE A 286 -19.14 -3.87 2.77
C PHE A 286 -18.61 -4.95 3.72
N ARG A 287 -18.40 -4.63 5.02
CA ARG A 287 -18.00 -5.63 6.02
C ARG A 287 -19.02 -6.77 6.23
N LYS A 288 -20.28 -6.49 5.99
CA LYS A 288 -21.36 -7.50 6.08
C LYS A 288 -21.59 -8.27 4.79
N ALA A 289 -20.77 -8.02 3.76
CA ALA A 289 -20.94 -8.56 2.40
C ALA A 289 -22.32 -8.22 1.77
N GLU A 290 -22.97 -7.14 2.22
CA GLU A 290 -24.14 -6.56 1.56
C GLU A 290 -23.73 -5.83 0.25
N LEU A 291 -22.46 -5.53 0.11
CA LEU A 291 -21.77 -5.04 -1.08
C LEU A 291 -20.65 -6.01 -1.41
N GLN A 292 -20.52 -6.38 -2.67
CA GLN A 292 -19.43 -7.23 -3.16
C GLN A 292 -18.18 -6.41 -3.53
N ILE A 293 -18.38 -5.21 -4.04
CA ILE A 293 -17.34 -4.37 -4.61
C ILE A 293 -17.33 -3.01 -3.91
N LEU A 294 -16.14 -2.55 -3.52
CA LEU A 294 -15.91 -1.20 -3.00
C LEU A 294 -14.93 -0.47 -3.92
N CYS A 295 -15.42 0.55 -4.63
CA CYS A 295 -14.56 1.45 -5.41
C CYS A 295 -14.03 2.56 -4.50
N ALA A 296 -12.70 2.77 -4.47
CA ALA A 296 -12.12 3.71 -3.51
C ALA A 296 -10.93 4.48 -4.07
N THR A 297 -10.70 5.68 -3.50
CA THR A 297 -9.40 6.36 -3.62
C THR A 297 -8.42 5.82 -2.57
N ASP A 298 -7.10 5.95 -2.85
CA ASP A 298 -6.05 5.55 -1.90
C ASP A 298 -6.27 6.13 -0.50
N ILE A 299 -6.47 7.45 -0.42
CA ILE A 299 -6.64 8.17 0.84
C ILE A 299 -7.85 7.64 1.63
N ALA A 300 -8.94 7.35 0.95
CA ALA A 300 -10.15 6.88 1.60
C ALA A 300 -10.08 5.41 2.06
N ALA A 301 -9.30 4.59 1.36
CA ALA A 301 -9.14 3.17 1.66
C ALA A 301 -8.03 2.85 2.66
N ARG A 302 -7.14 3.81 2.94
CA ARG A 302 -6.05 3.62 3.91
C ARG A 302 -6.55 3.48 5.33
N GLY A 303 -5.81 2.73 6.13
CA GLY A 303 -6.20 2.42 7.51
C GLY A 303 -7.45 1.56 7.63
N LEU A 304 -8.08 1.14 6.52
CA LEU A 304 -9.21 0.23 6.59
C LEU A 304 -8.73 -1.18 6.91
N ASP A 305 -9.24 -1.70 8.01
CA ASP A 305 -9.14 -3.12 8.33
C ASP A 305 -10.47 -3.78 7.98
N ILE A 306 -10.45 -4.52 6.87
CA ILE A 306 -11.60 -5.24 6.36
C ILE A 306 -11.14 -6.65 6.09
N GLU A 307 -11.71 -7.58 6.82
CA GLU A 307 -11.49 -9.01 6.61
C GLU A 307 -12.29 -9.50 5.39
N GLY A 308 -11.83 -10.59 4.77
CA GLY A 308 -12.55 -11.24 3.68
C GLY A 308 -12.39 -10.59 2.30
N VAL A 309 -11.54 -9.56 2.15
CA VAL A 309 -11.20 -9.03 0.83
C VAL A 309 -10.32 -10.04 0.10
N THR A 310 -10.89 -10.70 -0.90
CA THR A 310 -10.19 -11.72 -1.70
C THR A 310 -9.47 -11.13 -2.90
N HIS A 311 -9.97 -10.02 -3.44
CA HIS A 311 -9.43 -9.40 -4.65
C HIS A 311 -9.19 -7.92 -4.51
N VAL A 312 -8.08 -7.46 -5.08
CA VAL A 312 -7.77 -6.04 -5.27
C VAL A 312 -7.59 -5.77 -6.75
N PHE A 313 -8.36 -4.83 -7.27
CA PHE A 313 -8.22 -4.34 -8.63
C PHE A 313 -7.62 -2.93 -8.62
N ASN A 314 -6.39 -2.78 -9.09
CA ASN A 314 -5.81 -1.47 -9.36
C ASN A 314 -6.32 -1.00 -10.73
N TYR A 315 -7.52 -0.42 -10.76
CA TYR A 315 -8.11 0.13 -11.98
C TYR A 315 -7.23 1.24 -12.57
N ASP A 316 -6.66 2.07 -11.71
CA ASP A 316 -5.57 2.96 -12.06
C ASP A 316 -4.29 2.48 -11.35
N ILE A 317 -3.20 2.28 -12.13
CA ILE A 317 -1.92 1.83 -11.59
C ILE A 317 -1.38 2.84 -10.56
N PRO A 318 -0.93 2.43 -9.38
CA PRO A 318 -0.33 3.35 -8.41
C PRO A 318 0.98 3.95 -8.93
N HIS A 319 1.35 5.12 -8.39
CA HIS A 319 2.52 5.87 -8.86
C HIS A 319 3.86 5.30 -8.35
N ASP A 320 3.82 4.56 -7.26
CA ASP A 320 4.99 4.03 -6.55
C ASP A 320 4.71 2.66 -5.90
N ALA A 321 5.80 1.99 -5.51
CA ALA A 321 5.74 0.65 -4.89
C ALA A 321 5.05 0.64 -3.53
N GLU A 322 5.19 1.71 -2.74
CA GLU A 322 4.58 1.81 -1.42
C GLU A 322 3.05 1.85 -1.53
N SER A 323 2.52 2.72 -2.39
CA SER A 323 1.08 2.77 -2.69
C SER A 323 0.58 1.43 -3.23
N TYR A 324 1.38 0.75 -4.07
CA TYR A 324 1.06 -0.57 -4.58
C TYR A 324 0.91 -1.59 -3.44
N ILE A 325 1.91 -1.68 -2.56
CA ILE A 325 1.91 -2.60 -1.41
C ILE A 325 0.72 -2.30 -0.48
N HIS A 326 0.44 -1.03 -0.20
CA HIS A 326 -0.69 -0.63 0.65
C HIS A 326 -2.05 -1.02 0.06
N ARG A 327 -2.21 -0.98 -1.28
CA ARG A 327 -3.43 -1.41 -1.94
C ARG A 327 -3.56 -2.93 -1.92
N ILE A 328 -2.56 -3.65 -2.40
CA ILE A 328 -2.64 -5.11 -2.47
C ILE A 328 -2.68 -5.76 -1.09
N GLY A 329 -2.07 -5.15 -0.08
CA GLY A 329 -2.16 -5.56 1.32
C GLY A 329 -3.57 -5.40 1.95
N ARG A 330 -4.60 -5.01 1.16
CA ARG A 330 -6.00 -5.15 1.59
C ARG A 330 -6.49 -6.59 1.46
N THR A 331 -5.86 -7.42 0.63
CA THR A 331 -6.10 -8.86 0.53
C THR A 331 -4.91 -9.66 1.11
N GLY A 332 -4.99 -10.98 1.13
CA GLY A 332 -3.90 -11.85 1.62
C GLY A 332 -3.62 -11.74 3.12
N ARG A 333 -4.61 -11.36 3.94
CA ARG A 333 -4.46 -11.19 5.39
C ARG A 333 -4.74 -12.47 6.15
N ALA A 334 -4.18 -12.58 7.36
CA ALA A 334 -4.38 -13.71 8.29
C ALA A 334 -4.11 -15.09 7.66
N GLY A 335 -3.11 -15.18 6.78
CA GLY A 335 -2.73 -16.44 6.12
C GLY A 335 -3.64 -16.88 4.98
N GLN A 336 -4.60 -16.05 4.56
CA GLN A 336 -5.45 -16.32 3.41
C GLN A 336 -4.74 -15.91 2.09
N HIS A 337 -5.03 -16.64 1.02
CA HIS A 337 -4.58 -16.25 -0.31
C HIS A 337 -5.40 -15.09 -0.86
N GLY A 338 -4.72 -14.15 -1.52
CA GLY A 338 -5.33 -13.00 -2.16
C GLY A 338 -4.95 -12.90 -3.64
N LYS A 339 -5.71 -12.13 -4.41
CA LYS A 339 -5.38 -11.82 -5.81
C LYS A 339 -5.39 -10.32 -6.04
N ALA A 340 -4.36 -9.82 -6.71
CA ALA A 340 -4.23 -8.41 -7.09
C ALA A 340 -4.06 -8.30 -8.61
N ILE A 341 -4.98 -7.61 -9.26
CA ILE A 341 -4.97 -7.38 -10.72
C ILE A 341 -4.74 -5.90 -10.98
N THR A 342 -3.71 -5.57 -11.74
CA THR A 342 -3.36 -4.19 -12.08
C THR A 342 -3.52 -3.94 -13.56
N PHE A 343 -4.38 -2.98 -13.92
CA PHE A 343 -4.62 -2.57 -15.30
C PHE A 343 -3.57 -1.57 -15.73
N VAL A 344 -2.86 -1.88 -16.82
CA VAL A 344 -1.75 -1.05 -17.31
C VAL A 344 -1.94 -0.76 -18.79
N ASN A 345 -1.90 0.50 -19.18
CA ASN A 345 -1.85 0.89 -20.58
C ASN A 345 -0.41 1.17 -21.04
N ALA A 346 -0.20 1.29 -22.34
CA ALA A 346 1.13 1.45 -22.94
C ALA A 346 1.94 2.65 -22.38
N ARG A 347 1.25 3.71 -21.90
CA ARG A 347 1.90 4.92 -21.35
C ARG A 347 2.29 4.77 -19.88
N GLN A 348 1.84 3.73 -19.21
CA GLN A 348 1.99 3.53 -17.76
C GLN A 348 3.08 2.53 -17.38
N TYR A 349 3.81 1.99 -18.35
CA TYR A 349 4.89 1.02 -18.09
C TYR A 349 6.05 1.58 -17.24
N ASP A 350 6.25 2.91 -17.21
CA ASP A 350 7.26 3.52 -16.35
C ASP A 350 6.86 3.44 -14.88
N PHE A 351 5.56 3.57 -14.55
CA PHE A 351 5.06 3.33 -13.21
C PHE A 351 5.23 1.86 -12.82
N LEU A 352 4.89 0.93 -13.74
CA LEU A 352 5.08 -0.49 -13.51
C LEU A 352 6.54 -0.84 -13.19
N ARG A 353 7.50 -0.31 -13.94
CA ARG A 353 8.94 -0.55 -13.68
C ARG A 353 9.36 -0.03 -12.31
N ARG A 354 8.87 1.13 -11.87
CA ARG A 354 9.14 1.68 -10.53
C ARG A 354 8.56 0.76 -9.44
N ILE A 355 7.35 0.26 -9.64
CA ILE A 355 6.71 -0.69 -8.72
C ILE A 355 7.53 -1.97 -8.64
N GLU A 356 7.83 -2.62 -9.78
CA GLU A 356 8.64 -3.86 -9.83
C GLU A 356 10.02 -3.69 -9.19
N SER A 357 10.67 -2.55 -9.42
CA SER A 357 11.95 -2.20 -8.79
C SER A 357 11.82 -2.06 -7.27
N GLY A 358 10.75 -1.39 -6.79
CA GLY A 358 10.53 -1.16 -5.36
C GLY A 358 10.15 -2.42 -4.60
N ILE A 359 9.34 -3.31 -5.19
CA ILE A 359 9.00 -4.61 -4.60
C ILE A 359 10.08 -5.70 -4.84
N ARG A 360 11.12 -5.38 -5.62
CA ARG A 360 12.21 -6.30 -6.00
C ARG A 360 11.73 -7.61 -6.63
N SER A 361 10.60 -7.56 -7.32
CA SER A 361 9.98 -8.72 -7.99
C SER A 361 9.32 -8.30 -9.29
N ARG A 362 9.29 -9.19 -10.26
CA ARG A 362 8.51 -8.99 -11.49
C ARG A 362 7.12 -9.53 -11.32
N ILE A 363 6.12 -8.76 -11.76
CA ILE A 363 4.73 -9.16 -11.68
C ILE A 363 4.37 -9.94 -12.95
N ARG A 364 3.62 -11.05 -12.78
CA ARG A 364 3.15 -11.86 -13.90
C ARG A 364 2.26 -11.05 -14.83
N LYS A 365 2.55 -11.09 -16.14
CA LYS A 365 1.73 -10.43 -17.15
C LYS A 365 0.74 -11.42 -17.75
N GLU A 366 -0.53 -11.08 -17.71
CA GLU A 366 -1.58 -11.77 -18.46
C GLU A 366 -2.04 -10.90 -19.62
N HIS A 367 -2.16 -11.52 -20.79
CA HIS A 367 -2.77 -10.86 -21.94
C HIS A 367 -4.27 -11.12 -21.92
N SER A 368 -5.08 -10.08 -22.10
CA SER A 368 -6.52 -10.22 -22.21
C SER A 368 -6.87 -11.23 -23.32
N GLU A 369 -7.96 -12.00 -23.16
CA GLU A 369 -8.40 -12.96 -24.20
C GLU A 369 -8.55 -12.31 -25.59
N ARG A 370 -8.96 -11.05 -25.63
CA ARG A 370 -9.10 -10.28 -26.87
C ARG A 370 -7.72 -9.99 -27.50
N HIS A 371 -6.70 -9.74 -26.67
CA HIS A 371 -5.34 -9.55 -27.14
C HIS A 371 -4.72 -10.87 -27.60
N ARG A 372 -5.01 -11.99 -26.92
CA ARG A 372 -4.65 -13.35 -27.38
C ARG A 372 -5.28 -13.65 -28.73
N ARG A 373 -6.60 -13.44 -28.89
CA ARG A 373 -7.30 -13.64 -30.16
C ARG A 373 -6.78 -12.72 -31.27
N HIS A 374 -6.42 -11.47 -30.95
CA HIS A 374 -5.86 -10.54 -31.94
C HIS A 374 -4.44 -10.94 -32.35
N LYS A 375 -3.62 -11.37 -31.39
CA LYS A 375 -2.25 -11.87 -31.63
C LYS A 375 -2.27 -13.18 -32.43
N GLU A 376 -3.14 -14.11 -32.08
CA GLU A 376 -3.36 -15.34 -32.83
C GLU A 376 -3.83 -15.05 -34.27
N LYS A 377 -4.69 -14.06 -34.45
CA LYS A 377 -5.15 -13.64 -35.78
C LYS A 377 -4.02 -13.00 -36.60
N GLN A 378 -3.19 -12.16 -35.98
CA GLN A 378 -2.01 -11.58 -36.63
C GLN A 378 -0.94 -12.64 -36.93
N GLU A 379 -0.69 -13.59 -36.04
CA GLU A 379 0.25 -14.69 -36.28
C GLU A 379 -0.23 -15.60 -37.42
N LYS A 380 -1.52 -15.92 -37.49
CA LYS A 380 -2.13 -16.66 -38.64
C LYS A 380 -1.92 -15.90 -39.95
N ILE A 381 -2.22 -14.60 -39.98
CA ILE A 381 -2.02 -13.78 -41.18
C ILE A 381 -0.55 -13.72 -41.59
N LEU A 382 0.36 -13.57 -40.64
CA LEU A 382 1.81 -13.58 -40.91
C LEU A 382 2.31 -14.93 -41.39
N GLN A 383 1.75 -16.01 -40.87
CA GLN A 383 2.06 -17.38 -41.30
C GLN A 383 1.56 -17.63 -42.75
N GLU A 384 0.35 -17.22 -43.08
CA GLU A 384 -0.17 -17.30 -44.46
C GLU A 384 0.67 -16.47 -45.44
N ILE A 385 1.13 -15.28 -45.03
CA ILE A 385 2.00 -14.45 -45.87
C ILE A 385 3.36 -15.13 -46.09
N ARG A 386 3.92 -15.75 -45.04
CA ARG A 386 5.18 -16.53 -45.16
C ARG A 386 5.04 -17.73 -46.07
N GLU A 387 3.94 -18.47 -45.97
CA GLU A 387 3.67 -19.63 -46.83
C GLU A 387 3.46 -19.22 -48.30
N LYS A 388 2.70 -18.14 -48.53
CA LYS A 388 2.53 -17.58 -49.89
C LYS A 388 3.85 -17.08 -50.48
N ARG A 389 4.73 -16.50 -49.68
CA ARG A 389 6.08 -16.09 -50.12
C ARG A 389 6.98 -17.29 -50.42
N GLN A 390 6.92 -18.36 -49.63
CA GLN A 390 7.68 -19.59 -49.86
C GLN A 390 7.18 -20.33 -51.10
N ALA A 391 5.86 -20.40 -51.31
CA ALA A 391 5.26 -20.98 -52.50
C ALA A 391 5.63 -20.23 -53.78
N LYS A 392 5.64 -18.87 -53.77
CA LYS A 392 6.18 -18.05 -54.85
C LYS A 392 7.65 -18.27 -55.12
N LYS A 393 8.50 -18.45 -54.09
CA LYS A 393 9.94 -18.75 -54.25
C LYS A 393 10.19 -20.14 -54.83
N LYS A 394 9.31 -21.14 -54.52
CA LYS A 394 9.40 -22.49 -55.12
C LYS A 394 8.93 -22.50 -56.58
N LYS A 395 7.96 -21.69 -56.98
CA LYS A 395 7.49 -21.55 -58.39
C LYS A 395 8.49 -20.79 -59.28
N ASN A 396 9.31 -19.92 -58.72
CA ASN A 396 10.30 -19.10 -59.45
C ASN A 396 11.74 -19.68 -59.41
N LYS A 397 11.93 -20.96 -59.11
CA LYS A 397 13.25 -21.61 -59.34
C LYS A 397 13.37 -21.87 -60.85
N PRO A 398 14.35 -21.26 -61.56
CA PRO A 398 14.56 -21.55 -62.95
C PRO A 398 15.07 -23.00 -63.12
N LEU A 399 14.45 -23.73 -64.04
CA LEU A 399 14.92 -24.99 -64.58
C LEU A 399 16.25 -24.76 -65.30
N SER A 400 17.38 -24.80 -64.59
CA SER A 400 18.70 -24.87 -65.21
C SER A 400 19.45 -26.08 -64.68
N LYS A 401 19.09 -27.22 -65.26
CA LYS A 401 19.96 -28.37 -65.32
C LYS A 401 19.72 -29.02 -66.66
N TYR A 402 20.52 -28.65 -67.68
CA TYR A 402 20.99 -29.52 -68.77
C TYR A 402 21.66 -28.65 -69.83
N ALA A 403 23.01 -28.56 -69.78
CA ALA A 403 23.99 -28.33 -70.83
C ALA A 403 25.29 -27.91 -70.15
N ASN A 404 26.34 -28.66 -70.14
CA ASN A 404 27.23 -29.07 -71.14
C ASN A 404 28.36 -29.92 -70.55
N ARG A 405 28.55 -31.05 -71.18
CA ARG A 405 29.85 -31.73 -71.25
C ARG A 405 30.55 -31.27 -72.52
N LYS A 406 31.86 -30.97 -72.42
CA LYS A 406 33.01 -31.13 -73.32
C LYS A 406 33.84 -29.89 -73.46
N GLY A 407 35.15 -30.10 -73.29
CA GLY A 407 36.21 -29.40 -74.01
C GLY A 407 37.31 -28.79 -73.16
N SER A 408 38.30 -29.61 -72.82
CA SER A 408 39.74 -29.45 -72.94
C SER A 408 40.47 -28.12 -72.63
N SER A 409 41.43 -28.28 -71.73
CA SER A 409 42.81 -27.83 -71.78
C SER A 409 43.20 -26.44 -72.21
N HIS A 410 43.94 -25.71 -71.45
CA HIS A 410 45.37 -25.38 -71.56
C HIS A 410 45.75 -24.25 -70.59
N ARG A 411 46.80 -24.53 -69.85
CA ARG A 411 47.98 -23.73 -69.43
C ARG A 411 47.95 -22.18 -69.52
N GLY A 412 48.52 -21.57 -68.47
CA GLY A 412 49.29 -20.35 -68.47
C GLY A 412 49.11 -19.51 -67.19
N ARG A 413 49.92 -19.73 -66.28
CA ARG A 413 51.06 -19.08 -65.63
C ARG A 413 51.08 -17.53 -65.62
N ASN A 414 51.47 -17.07 -64.46
CA ASN A 414 52.15 -15.82 -64.12
C ASN A 414 51.25 -14.58 -63.89
N ASP A 415 51.59 -13.74 -63.05
CA ASP A 415 52.54 -13.51 -61.95
C ASP A 415 52.28 -12.10 -61.40
N ARG A 416 52.58 -11.94 -60.12
CA ARG A 416 53.07 -10.69 -59.50
C ARG A 416 52.23 -9.41 -59.53
N SER A 417 51.90 -9.03 -58.42
CA SER A 417 52.65 -8.11 -57.51
C SER A 417 52.05 -6.74 -57.29
N ARG A 418 52.02 -6.44 -56.04
CA ARG A 418 52.45 -5.17 -55.38
C ARG A 418 51.46 -4.00 -55.22
N ARG A 419 51.27 -3.82 -53.95
CA ARG A 419 51.60 -2.64 -53.13
C ARG A 419 50.62 -1.43 -53.23
N VAL A 420 50.12 -1.09 -52.14
CA VAL A 420 50.56 -0.27 -50.98
C VAL A 420 50.00 1.16 -51.00
N ARG A 421 49.61 1.53 -49.82
CA ARG A 421 49.51 2.88 -49.20
C ARG A 421 48.19 3.63 -49.33
N SER A 422 47.62 3.79 -48.17
CA SER A 422 47.86 4.82 -47.15
C SER A 422 47.14 6.10 -47.40
N GLY A 423 46.40 6.53 -46.44
CA GLY A 423 46.56 7.87 -46.03
C GLY A 423 45.31 8.55 -45.52
N LYS A 424 45.29 8.70 -44.23
CA LYS A 424 45.11 9.93 -43.45
C LYS A 424 43.74 10.58 -43.36
N ARG A 425 43.29 10.59 -42.11
CA ARG A 425 42.55 11.69 -41.47
C ARG A 425 43.25 13.07 -41.65
N PRO A 426 42.59 14.19 -41.56
CA PRO A 426 42.27 14.87 -40.32
C PRO A 426 40.87 15.52 -40.34
N GLY A 427 40.18 15.79 -39.23
CA GLY A 427 40.53 16.64 -38.09
C GLY A 427 40.05 18.07 -38.25
N ASN A 428 39.08 18.48 -37.48
CA ASN A 428 39.16 19.70 -36.67
C ASN A 428 37.79 20.38 -36.46
N ARG A 429 37.42 20.51 -35.19
CA ARG A 429 37.34 21.75 -34.38
C ARG A 429 36.22 22.74 -34.67
N GLY A 430 35.54 23.01 -33.61
CA GLY A 430 35.22 24.34 -33.13
C GLY A 430 33.74 24.66 -33.29
N GLY A 431 32.95 25.15 -32.35
CA GLY A 431 33.21 25.83 -31.14
C GLY A 431 32.00 26.72 -30.85
N ARG A 432 31.65 26.84 -29.58
CA ARG A 432 30.96 28.00 -28.95
C ARG A 432 29.62 28.47 -29.55
N ARG A 433 28.54 28.39 -28.82
CA ARG A 433 28.13 29.28 -27.69
C ARG A 433 27.09 28.59 -26.86
#